data_36acc6c50cbd30fe3c1adea596e63e98
#
_entry.id   36acc6c50cbd30fe3c1adea596e63e98
#
_cell.length_a   1.000
_cell.length_b   1.000
_cell.length_c   1.000
_cell.angle_alpha   90.00
_cell.angle_beta   90.00
_cell.angle_gamma   90.00
#
_symmetry.space_group_name_H-M   'P 1'
#
loop_
_entity.id
_entity.type
_entity.pdbx_description
1 polymer ?
#
loop_
_entity_poly.entity_id
_entity_poly.type
_entity_poly.pdbx_seq_one_letter_code
_entity_poly.pdbx_strand_id
1 'polypeptide(L)'
;MSWLNCCLPLLSLAMLAYMTLPIMPCVRRVLKKDDEKNKREKRQIYKICFTGGPCAGKTTSMTYIQQRVLEMDMNVCIVPEAATYLMTSGAIINMTSWGDSEVVDFQINLMMLQMALEGAFVDLCKMMPKSSLIMCDRGLMDGKAYMKEELWQIMLAEIGWNDVWLRDSGYDAVIHLVTAANGAKDHYGFGNVARYEDVKTAIERDNALMWAWTGHPHLFIINNTDVTSFEQKVQKCLSQVLMFIGQDIPFQYFKKFLVTVKSPLEQSFRCTVVEVTDTFLVTKDRDMLDRVQKRGLQTSYVYMRLIEKRDEQQKKMRIQQFPISCSEYFELCAQCIDQHRRPIVRKRVCFLYHHDQMVLETLYLDKGREITLLRIETTKQAGDIKFPKNIVALRDVTDDPGFASHIIAKKGWVLDPVDQKSPAAVDPSKKKD
;
A
#
# COMPACT_ATOMS: atom_id res chain seq x y z
N MET A 1 -38.82 41.41 -4.96
CA MET A 1 -37.38 41.12 -5.21
C MET A 1 -36.58 41.74 -4.08
N SER A 2 -36.34 41.07 -2.95
CA SER A 2 -35.32 41.49 -1.94
C SER A 2 -35.33 40.66 -0.65
N TRP A 3 -35.58 39.34 -0.71
CA TRP A 3 -35.51 38.51 0.50
C TRP A 3 -34.58 37.25 0.36
N LEU A 4 -34.00 37.03 -0.81
CA LEU A 4 -33.19 35.84 -1.08
C LEU A 4 -31.68 36.04 -0.89
N ASN A 5 -31.18 37.27 -0.72
CA ASN A 5 -29.73 37.51 -0.63
C ASN A 5 -29.17 37.64 0.80
N CYS A 6 -29.97 37.47 1.85
CA CYS A 6 -29.49 37.56 3.24
C CYS A 6 -29.28 36.21 3.95
N CYS A 7 -29.73 35.09 3.38
CA CYS A 7 -29.65 33.79 4.07
C CYS A 7 -28.43 32.91 3.70
N LEU A 8 -27.77 33.19 2.57
CA LEU A 8 -26.59 32.39 2.18
C LEU A 8 -25.33 32.58 3.05
N PRO A 9 -25.02 33.79 3.58
CA PRO A 9 -23.84 33.89 4.45
C PRO A 9 -24.03 33.32 5.87
N LEU A 10 -25.27 33.16 6.34
CA LEU A 10 -25.53 32.61 7.68
C LEU A 10 -25.45 31.09 7.75
N LEU A 11 -25.73 30.39 6.67
CA LEU A 11 -25.58 28.93 6.58
C LEU A 11 -24.11 28.49 6.51
N SER A 12 -23.25 29.28 5.86
CA SER A 12 -21.80 28.99 5.83
C SER A 12 -21.11 29.25 7.17
N LEU A 13 -21.53 30.26 7.92
CA LEU A 13 -21.04 30.56 9.26
C LEU A 13 -21.52 29.51 10.29
N ALA A 14 -22.74 28.99 10.15
CA ALA A 14 -23.27 27.96 11.03
C ALA A 14 -22.54 26.60 10.81
N MET A 15 -22.17 26.25 9.57
CA MET A 15 -21.36 25.05 9.28
C MET A 15 -19.91 25.22 9.77
N LEU A 16 -19.29 26.39 9.62
CA LEU A 16 -17.97 26.64 10.19
C LEU A 16 -17.98 26.63 11.73
N ALA A 17 -19.05 27.16 12.36
CA ALA A 17 -19.21 27.13 13.82
C ALA A 17 -19.43 25.70 14.36
N TYR A 18 -20.05 24.79 13.58
CA TYR A 18 -20.22 23.40 13.99
C TYR A 18 -18.89 22.60 13.96
N MET A 19 -17.93 23.02 13.12
CA MET A 19 -16.59 22.42 13.09
C MET A 19 -15.63 22.96 14.16
N THR A 20 -15.95 24.06 14.82
CA THR A 20 -15.11 24.73 15.83
C THR A 20 -15.66 24.71 17.24
N LEU A 21 -16.82 24.05 17.50
CA LEU A 21 -17.35 23.93 18.85
C LEU A 21 -16.39 23.09 19.71
N PRO A 22 -15.78 23.65 20.77
CA PRO A 22 -14.97 22.87 21.68
C PRO A 22 -15.86 21.83 22.38
N ILE A 23 -15.54 20.55 22.19
CA ILE A 23 -16.17 19.46 22.93
C ILE A 23 -16.19 19.82 24.41
N MET A 24 -17.40 19.88 24.98
CA MET A 24 -17.67 20.39 26.33
C MET A 24 -16.65 19.93 27.38
N PRO A 25 -16.20 20.81 28.28
CA PRO A 25 -15.22 20.51 29.34
C PRO A 25 -15.64 19.41 30.33
N CYS A 26 -16.90 19.05 30.37
CA CYS A 26 -17.42 17.99 31.24
C CYS A 26 -16.87 16.59 30.95
N VAL A 27 -16.56 16.27 29.71
CA VAL A 27 -16.02 14.95 29.34
C VAL A 27 -14.55 14.81 29.69
N ARG A 28 -13.81 15.93 29.81
CA ARG A 28 -12.39 15.94 30.18
C ARG A 28 -12.12 15.63 31.66
N ARG A 29 -13.10 15.69 32.55
CA ARG A 29 -12.90 15.51 34.01
C ARG A 29 -13.00 14.06 34.48
N VAL A 30 -13.53 13.16 33.67
CA VAL A 30 -13.69 11.73 34.05
C VAL A 30 -12.44 10.88 33.69
N LEU A 31 -11.52 11.40 32.89
CA LEU A 31 -10.38 10.65 32.34
C LEU A 31 -9.01 10.96 32.97
N LYS A 32 -8.96 11.65 34.12
CA LYS A 32 -7.70 11.80 34.88
C LYS A 32 -7.62 10.76 35.99
N LYS A 33 -7.24 9.53 35.64
CA LYS A 33 -6.46 8.66 36.51
C LYS A 33 -5.10 8.45 35.88
N ASP A 34 -4.12 9.14 36.42
CA ASP A 34 -2.76 9.25 35.89
C ASP A 34 -1.89 7.98 36.03
N ASP A 35 -2.39 6.86 36.59
CA ASP A 35 -1.59 5.66 36.88
C ASP A 35 -1.69 4.54 35.82
N GLU A 36 -2.54 4.68 34.78
CA GLU A 36 -2.57 3.73 33.65
C GLU A 36 -1.70 4.16 32.46
N LYS A 37 -1.01 5.27 32.58
CA LYS A 37 -0.22 5.86 31.50
C LYS A 37 1.03 5.06 31.12
N ASN A 38 1.52 4.19 31.98
CA ASN A 38 2.76 3.41 31.78
C ASN A 38 2.55 1.99 31.23
N LYS A 39 1.31 1.52 31.06
CA LYS A 39 0.99 0.21 30.49
C LYS A 39 0.21 0.23 29.18
N ARG A 40 0.01 1.39 28.56
CA ARG A 40 -0.48 1.44 27.18
C ARG A 40 0.68 1.10 26.25
N GLU A 41 0.93 -0.18 26.03
CA GLU A 41 1.55 -0.62 24.77
C GLU A 41 0.92 0.19 23.64
N LYS A 42 1.74 0.82 22.79
CA LYS A 42 1.24 1.65 21.70
C LYS A 42 0.34 0.80 20.81
N ARG A 43 -0.97 0.94 21.00
CA ARG A 43 -1.97 0.27 20.19
C ARG A 43 -1.72 0.62 18.73
N GLN A 44 -1.72 -0.38 17.89
CA GLN A 44 -1.52 -0.22 16.45
C GLN A 44 -2.85 -0.42 15.74
N ILE A 45 -3.08 0.39 14.73
CA ILE A 45 -4.20 0.23 13.82
C ILE A 45 -3.59 -0.05 12.46
N TYR A 46 -3.89 -1.22 11.93
CA TYR A 46 -3.48 -1.63 10.60
C TYR A 46 -4.67 -1.51 9.66
N LYS A 47 -4.50 -0.83 8.53
CA LYS A 47 -5.55 -0.68 7.51
C LYS A 47 -5.10 -1.33 6.20
N ILE A 48 -5.76 -2.43 5.83
CA ILE A 48 -5.42 -3.23 4.64
C ILE A 48 -6.58 -3.20 3.66
N CYS A 49 -6.28 -2.82 2.41
CA CYS A 49 -7.23 -2.88 1.31
C CYS A 49 -7.26 -4.27 0.68
N PHE A 50 -8.45 -4.81 0.49
CA PHE A 50 -8.71 -6.02 -0.28
C PHE A 50 -9.36 -5.63 -1.60
N THR A 51 -8.70 -5.90 -2.70
CA THR A 51 -9.17 -5.59 -4.05
C THR A 51 -9.08 -6.81 -4.96
N GLY A 52 -9.55 -6.69 -6.18
CA GLY A 52 -9.55 -7.76 -7.18
C GLY A 52 -10.87 -7.86 -7.92
N GLY A 53 -10.87 -8.54 -9.05
CA GLY A 53 -12.00 -8.70 -9.95
C GLY A 53 -13.19 -9.46 -9.35
N PRO A 54 -14.25 -9.64 -10.14
CA PRO A 54 -15.38 -10.44 -9.73
C PRO A 54 -14.96 -11.89 -9.47
N CYS A 55 -15.63 -12.58 -8.55
CA CYS A 55 -15.32 -13.97 -8.15
C CYS A 55 -13.89 -14.21 -7.68
N ALA A 56 -13.17 -13.17 -7.20
CA ALA A 56 -11.80 -13.31 -6.71
C ALA A 56 -11.71 -13.99 -5.33
N GLY A 57 -12.82 -14.06 -4.58
CA GLY A 57 -12.89 -14.64 -3.24
C GLY A 57 -12.60 -13.64 -2.10
N LYS A 58 -12.70 -12.32 -2.34
CA LYS A 58 -12.44 -11.26 -1.35
C LYS A 58 -13.22 -11.47 -0.05
N THR A 59 -14.54 -11.47 -0.12
CA THR A 59 -15.42 -11.57 1.07
C THR A 59 -15.14 -12.83 1.88
N THR A 60 -14.98 -13.98 1.22
CA THR A 60 -14.65 -15.25 1.90
C THR A 60 -13.30 -15.18 2.60
N SER A 61 -12.29 -14.60 1.93
CA SER A 61 -10.95 -14.42 2.51
C SER A 61 -10.99 -13.49 3.72
N MET A 62 -11.69 -12.35 3.62
CA MET A 62 -11.82 -11.40 4.73
C MET A 62 -12.55 -12.02 5.93
N THR A 63 -13.63 -12.77 5.70
CA THR A 63 -14.35 -13.48 6.79
C THR A 63 -13.45 -14.50 7.50
N TYR A 64 -12.68 -15.27 6.73
CA TYR A 64 -11.75 -16.23 7.29
C TYR A 64 -10.64 -15.55 8.11
N ILE A 65 -10.04 -14.49 7.56
CA ILE A 65 -9.00 -13.71 8.23
C ILE A 65 -9.54 -13.08 9.51
N GLN A 66 -10.76 -12.53 9.47
CA GLN A 66 -11.42 -11.96 10.64
C GLN A 66 -11.47 -12.96 11.80
N GLN A 67 -11.93 -14.19 11.53
CA GLN A 67 -12.00 -15.23 12.54
C GLN A 67 -10.63 -15.53 13.15
N ARG A 68 -9.60 -15.69 12.30
CA ARG A 68 -8.25 -16.03 12.75
C ARG A 68 -7.57 -14.91 13.55
N VAL A 69 -7.75 -13.67 13.14
CA VAL A 69 -7.13 -12.52 13.82
C VAL A 69 -7.85 -12.20 15.14
N LEU A 70 -9.16 -12.44 15.23
CA LEU A 70 -9.89 -12.33 16.49
C LEU A 70 -9.36 -13.32 17.56
N GLU A 71 -8.92 -14.52 17.15
CA GLU A 71 -8.28 -15.50 18.05
C GLU A 71 -6.93 -15.01 18.60
N MET A 72 -6.32 -13.98 17.99
CA MET A 72 -5.03 -13.40 18.38
C MET A 72 -5.15 -12.17 19.31
N ASP A 73 -6.28 -12.01 19.95
CA ASP A 73 -6.56 -10.91 20.89
C ASP A 73 -6.49 -9.50 20.26
N MET A 74 -6.84 -9.39 18.99
CA MET A 74 -6.95 -8.14 18.24
C MET A 74 -8.41 -7.80 17.92
N ASN A 75 -8.72 -6.51 17.78
CA ASN A 75 -9.98 -6.09 17.18
C ASN A 75 -9.91 -6.21 15.67
N VAL A 76 -11.01 -6.60 15.04
CA VAL A 76 -11.08 -6.67 13.56
C VAL A 76 -12.35 -6.00 13.08
N CYS A 77 -12.19 -5.05 12.17
CA CYS A 77 -13.29 -4.36 11.51
C CYS A 77 -13.21 -4.60 10.01
N ILE A 78 -14.37 -4.75 9.35
CA ILE A 78 -14.49 -4.81 7.90
C ILE A 78 -15.26 -3.57 7.44
N VAL A 79 -14.62 -2.73 6.63
CA VAL A 79 -15.27 -1.61 5.96
C VAL A 79 -15.94 -2.16 4.71
N PRO A 80 -17.28 -2.02 4.58
CA PRO A 80 -17.99 -2.55 3.43
C PRO A 80 -17.65 -1.77 2.14
N GLU A 81 -17.81 -2.42 0.99
CA GLU A 81 -17.70 -1.77 -0.32
C GLU A 81 -18.76 -0.67 -0.46
N ALA A 82 -18.32 0.58 -0.67
CA ALA A 82 -19.20 1.73 -0.74
C ALA A 82 -20.25 1.63 -1.88
N ALA A 83 -19.86 1.07 -3.03
CA ALA A 83 -20.79 0.88 -4.15
C ALA A 83 -21.90 -0.13 -3.79
N THR A 84 -21.54 -1.26 -3.18
CA THR A 84 -22.50 -2.26 -2.69
C THR A 84 -23.40 -1.66 -1.62
N TYR A 85 -22.87 -0.85 -0.72
CA TYR A 85 -23.66 -0.16 0.31
C TYR A 85 -24.73 0.75 -0.34
N LEU A 86 -24.38 1.56 -1.34
CA LEU A 86 -25.32 2.40 -2.06
C LEU A 86 -26.39 1.56 -2.76
N MET A 87 -26.01 0.52 -3.50
CA MET A 87 -26.95 -0.35 -4.24
C MET A 87 -27.92 -1.08 -3.30
N THR A 88 -27.45 -1.61 -2.20
CA THR A 88 -28.31 -2.29 -1.21
C THR A 88 -29.23 -1.33 -0.46
N SER A 89 -28.84 -0.04 -0.41
CA SER A 89 -29.66 1.05 0.14
C SER A 89 -30.65 1.63 -0.88
N GLY A 90 -30.76 1.05 -2.07
CA GLY A 90 -31.75 1.42 -3.09
C GLY A 90 -31.25 2.36 -4.19
N ALA A 91 -29.94 2.71 -4.23
CA ALA A 91 -29.39 3.50 -5.32
C ALA A 91 -29.31 2.65 -6.61
N ILE A 92 -29.83 3.18 -7.71
CA ILE A 92 -29.73 2.55 -9.02
C ILE A 92 -28.50 3.12 -9.74
N ILE A 93 -27.46 2.30 -9.88
CA ILE A 93 -26.21 2.70 -10.53
C ILE A 93 -26.21 2.14 -11.96
N ASN A 94 -26.45 3.01 -12.92
CA ASN A 94 -26.44 2.66 -14.35
C ASN A 94 -25.45 3.54 -15.12
N MET A 95 -24.17 3.25 -14.97
CA MET A 95 -23.08 4.03 -15.59
C MET A 95 -23.12 4.02 -17.11
N THR A 96 -23.81 3.05 -17.74
CA THR A 96 -23.91 2.97 -19.21
C THR A 96 -24.82 4.02 -19.81
N SER A 97 -25.74 4.58 -19.03
CA SER A 97 -26.66 5.65 -19.45
C SER A 97 -26.19 7.05 -19.07
N TRP A 98 -25.10 7.17 -18.32
CA TRP A 98 -24.58 8.43 -17.84
C TRP A 98 -23.59 9.06 -18.84
N GLY A 99 -23.59 10.37 -18.91
CA GLY A 99 -22.52 11.12 -19.57
C GLY A 99 -21.25 11.20 -18.74
N ASP A 100 -20.20 11.76 -19.31
CA ASP A 100 -18.89 11.85 -18.68
C ASP A 100 -18.93 12.66 -17.37
N SER A 101 -19.76 13.72 -17.28
CA SER A 101 -19.93 14.53 -16.07
C SER A 101 -20.56 13.74 -14.93
N GLU A 102 -21.65 13.02 -15.21
CA GLU A 102 -22.34 12.20 -14.20
C GLU A 102 -21.45 11.06 -13.68
N VAL A 103 -20.59 10.50 -14.54
CA VAL A 103 -19.61 9.48 -14.13
C VAL A 103 -18.58 10.09 -13.18
N VAL A 104 -18.08 11.29 -13.44
CA VAL A 104 -17.14 12.01 -12.57
C VAL A 104 -17.79 12.32 -11.22
N ASP A 105 -18.97 12.94 -11.22
CA ASP A 105 -19.73 13.30 -10.02
C ASP A 105 -20.03 12.07 -9.15
N PHE A 106 -20.47 10.98 -9.77
CA PHE A 106 -20.73 9.73 -9.08
C PHE A 106 -19.45 9.18 -8.42
N GLN A 107 -18.33 9.18 -9.14
CA GLN A 107 -17.07 8.65 -8.62
C GLN A 107 -16.54 9.50 -7.46
N ILE A 108 -16.66 10.84 -7.52
CA ILE A 108 -16.33 11.74 -6.41
C ILE A 108 -17.15 11.35 -5.17
N ASN A 109 -18.48 11.27 -5.32
CA ASN A 109 -19.37 10.92 -4.22
C ASN A 109 -19.08 9.54 -3.63
N LEU A 110 -18.79 8.55 -4.48
CA LEU A 110 -18.44 7.21 -4.05
C LEU A 110 -17.13 7.20 -3.23
N MET A 111 -16.12 7.92 -3.69
CA MET A 111 -14.85 8.04 -2.99
C MET A 111 -14.99 8.78 -1.66
N MET A 112 -15.79 9.85 -1.61
CA MET A 112 -16.09 10.57 -0.36
C MET A 112 -16.82 9.68 0.65
N LEU A 113 -17.78 8.87 0.20
CA LEU A 113 -18.45 7.89 1.06
C LEU A 113 -17.46 6.83 1.58
N GLN A 114 -16.60 6.28 0.71
CA GLN A 114 -15.57 5.32 1.11
C GLN A 114 -14.65 5.90 2.18
N MET A 115 -14.17 7.13 1.98
CA MET A 115 -13.33 7.82 2.97
C MET A 115 -14.04 8.06 4.30
N ALA A 116 -15.33 8.44 4.26
CA ALA A 116 -16.13 8.66 5.46
C ALA A 116 -16.31 7.35 6.26
N LEU A 117 -16.61 6.24 5.57
CA LEU A 117 -16.69 4.92 6.19
C LEU A 117 -15.35 4.51 6.81
N GLU A 118 -14.26 4.58 6.07
CA GLU A 118 -12.92 4.24 6.56
C GLU A 118 -12.53 5.10 7.77
N GLY A 119 -12.79 6.42 7.71
CA GLY A 119 -12.51 7.34 8.80
C GLY A 119 -13.28 7.00 10.07
N ALA A 120 -14.57 6.67 9.95
CA ALA A 120 -15.40 6.27 11.08
C ALA A 120 -14.87 4.99 11.77
N PHE A 121 -14.43 3.99 10.98
CA PHE A 121 -13.84 2.77 11.54
C PHE A 121 -12.47 3.02 12.18
N VAL A 122 -11.65 3.90 11.61
CA VAL A 122 -10.37 4.30 12.23
C VAL A 122 -10.62 4.99 13.56
N ASP A 123 -11.58 5.91 13.65
CA ASP A 123 -11.90 6.61 14.89
C ASP A 123 -12.49 5.67 15.94
N LEU A 124 -13.33 4.72 15.54
CA LEU A 124 -13.80 3.65 16.41
C LEU A 124 -12.63 2.82 16.97
N CYS A 125 -11.71 2.39 16.12
CA CYS A 125 -10.53 1.61 16.53
C CYS A 125 -9.61 2.37 17.49
N LYS A 126 -9.49 3.69 17.36
CA LYS A 126 -8.75 4.54 18.32
C LYS A 126 -9.35 4.49 19.74
N MET A 127 -10.64 4.20 19.88
CA MET A 127 -11.31 4.08 21.17
C MET A 127 -11.20 2.67 21.78
N MET A 128 -10.92 1.65 20.96
CA MET A 128 -10.84 0.26 21.41
C MET A 128 -9.56 -0.01 22.24
N PRO A 129 -9.60 -0.94 23.24
CA PRO A 129 -8.47 -1.16 24.14
C PRO A 129 -7.29 -1.93 23.53
N LYS A 130 -7.49 -2.65 22.42
CA LYS A 130 -6.51 -3.52 21.76
C LYS A 130 -6.06 -2.95 20.42
N SER A 131 -4.96 -3.48 19.89
CA SER A 131 -4.59 -3.24 18.49
C SER A 131 -5.69 -3.69 17.56
N SER A 132 -5.82 -3.04 16.42
CA SER A 132 -6.95 -3.24 15.51
C SER A 132 -6.48 -3.49 14.08
N LEU A 133 -7.15 -4.42 13.41
CA LEU A 133 -7.06 -4.62 11.96
C LEU A 133 -8.33 -4.10 11.31
N ILE A 134 -8.19 -3.17 10.37
CA ILE A 134 -9.25 -2.68 9.50
C ILE A 134 -9.01 -3.28 8.11
N MET A 135 -9.95 -4.08 7.63
CA MET A 135 -9.97 -4.61 6.27
C MET A 135 -10.99 -3.84 5.46
N CYS A 136 -10.54 -3.18 4.39
CA CYS A 136 -11.44 -2.43 3.50
C CYS A 136 -11.78 -3.30 2.28
N ASP A 137 -13.07 -3.59 2.06
CA ASP A 137 -13.54 -4.21 0.81
C ASP A 137 -13.57 -3.12 -0.25
N ARG A 138 -12.59 -3.12 -1.11
CA ARG A 138 -12.20 -2.05 -2.04
C ARG A 138 -11.45 -0.90 -1.35
N GLY A 139 -10.75 -0.13 -2.17
CA GLY A 139 -10.04 1.08 -1.75
C GLY A 139 -10.15 2.19 -2.79
N LEU A 140 -9.62 3.36 -2.43
CA LEU A 140 -9.81 4.59 -3.20
C LEU A 140 -9.30 4.50 -4.64
N MET A 141 -8.24 3.73 -4.90
CA MET A 141 -7.70 3.57 -6.26
C MET A 141 -8.51 2.61 -7.13
N ASP A 142 -9.42 1.81 -6.55
CA ASP A 142 -10.27 0.91 -7.34
C ASP A 142 -11.13 1.66 -8.35
N GLY A 143 -11.59 2.86 -8.00
CA GLY A 143 -12.36 3.75 -8.89
C GLY A 143 -11.68 4.02 -10.23
N LYS A 144 -10.35 4.12 -10.25
CA LYS A 144 -9.57 4.33 -11.47
C LYS A 144 -9.78 3.22 -12.51
N ALA A 145 -10.05 1.99 -12.07
CA ALA A 145 -10.31 0.86 -12.98
C ALA A 145 -11.69 0.91 -13.66
N TYR A 146 -12.58 1.77 -13.21
CA TYR A 146 -13.95 1.93 -13.71
C TYR A 146 -14.16 3.20 -14.53
N MET A 147 -13.11 4.02 -14.70
CA MET A 147 -13.14 5.27 -15.45
C MET A 147 -12.15 5.24 -16.61
N LYS A 148 -12.40 6.10 -17.61
CA LYS A 148 -11.39 6.45 -18.60
C LYS A 148 -10.29 7.27 -17.92
N GLU A 149 -9.04 7.12 -18.34
CA GLU A 149 -7.90 7.84 -17.74
C GLU A 149 -8.11 9.37 -17.76
N GLU A 150 -8.67 9.91 -18.85
CA GLU A 150 -8.93 11.33 -19.01
C GLU A 150 -9.93 11.84 -17.95
N LEU A 151 -11.02 11.10 -17.71
CA LEU A 151 -12.02 11.44 -16.70
C LEU A 151 -11.45 11.32 -15.29
N TRP A 152 -10.61 10.32 -15.04
CA TRP A 152 -9.92 10.18 -13.78
C TRP A 152 -9.02 11.39 -13.47
N GLN A 153 -8.27 11.89 -14.46
CA GLN A 153 -7.43 13.08 -14.29
C GLN A 153 -8.24 14.35 -14.08
N ILE A 154 -9.38 14.52 -14.79
CA ILE A 154 -10.34 15.63 -14.59
C ILE A 154 -10.85 15.58 -13.15
N MET A 155 -11.33 14.45 -12.70
CA MET A 155 -11.82 14.23 -11.33
C MET A 155 -10.77 14.62 -10.28
N LEU A 156 -9.53 14.12 -10.44
CA LEU A 156 -8.45 14.44 -9.51
C LEU A 156 -8.13 15.93 -9.45
N ALA A 157 -8.14 16.61 -10.60
CA ALA A 157 -7.91 18.05 -10.68
C ALA A 157 -9.02 18.83 -9.97
N GLU A 158 -10.28 18.41 -10.11
CA GLU A 158 -11.44 19.04 -9.50
C GLU A 158 -11.41 19.00 -7.98
N ILE A 159 -11.05 17.84 -7.41
CA ILE A 159 -11.01 17.65 -5.95
C ILE A 159 -9.65 17.98 -5.32
N GLY A 160 -8.65 18.36 -6.14
CA GLY A 160 -7.30 18.70 -5.67
C GLY A 160 -6.50 17.51 -5.14
N TRP A 161 -6.80 16.29 -5.60
CA TRP A 161 -6.09 15.07 -5.20
C TRP A 161 -5.14 14.59 -6.29
N ASN A 162 -4.34 13.57 -5.97
CA ASN A 162 -3.44 12.93 -6.93
C ASN A 162 -3.28 11.43 -6.64
N ASP A 163 -2.87 10.67 -7.65
CA ASP A 163 -2.67 9.22 -7.59
C ASP A 163 -1.75 8.80 -6.44
N VAL A 164 -0.68 9.56 -6.18
CA VAL A 164 0.31 9.21 -5.15
C VAL A 164 -0.32 9.26 -3.77
N TRP A 165 -1.09 10.31 -3.49
CA TRP A 165 -1.77 10.46 -2.21
C TRP A 165 -2.83 9.37 -2.00
N LEU A 166 -3.69 9.15 -3.00
CA LEU A 166 -4.75 8.13 -2.92
C LEU A 166 -4.18 6.72 -2.72
N ARG A 167 -3.09 6.41 -3.43
CA ARG A 167 -2.49 5.08 -3.42
C ARG A 167 -1.63 4.84 -2.17
N ASP A 168 -0.77 5.80 -1.80
CA ASP A 168 0.34 5.55 -0.89
C ASP A 168 0.08 6.03 0.55
N SER A 169 -0.94 6.87 0.81
CA SER A 169 -1.19 7.43 2.15
C SER A 169 -2.30 6.75 2.93
N GLY A 170 -3.17 6.00 2.26
CA GLY A 170 -4.41 5.52 2.84
C GLY A 170 -4.36 4.12 3.45
N TYR A 171 -3.44 3.27 3.03
CA TYR A 171 -3.41 1.85 3.40
C TYR A 171 -2.00 1.38 3.72
N ASP A 172 -1.86 0.52 4.75
CA ASP A 172 -0.59 -0.10 5.11
C ASP A 172 -0.19 -1.17 4.09
N ALA A 173 -1.18 -1.87 3.54
CA ALA A 173 -1.01 -2.86 2.48
C ALA A 173 -2.24 -2.94 1.58
N VAL A 174 -2.02 -3.46 0.38
CA VAL A 174 -3.07 -3.80 -0.58
C VAL A 174 -2.91 -5.27 -0.97
N ILE A 175 -3.97 -6.03 -0.81
CA ILE A 175 -4.04 -7.44 -1.22
C ILE A 175 -4.99 -7.54 -2.41
N HIS A 176 -4.41 -7.78 -3.58
CA HIS A 176 -5.17 -8.02 -4.82
C HIS A 176 -5.36 -9.51 -5.01
N LEU A 177 -6.61 -9.97 -4.98
CA LEU A 177 -6.97 -11.33 -5.32
C LEU A 177 -7.35 -11.39 -6.80
N VAL A 178 -6.61 -12.17 -7.57
CA VAL A 178 -6.90 -12.37 -9.01
C VAL A 178 -8.24 -13.08 -9.17
N THR A 179 -9.05 -12.61 -10.12
CA THR A 179 -10.36 -13.21 -10.43
C THR A 179 -10.25 -14.69 -10.79
N ALA A 180 -11.23 -15.50 -10.40
CA ALA A 180 -11.31 -16.91 -10.80
C ALA A 180 -11.38 -17.10 -12.33
N ALA A 181 -11.89 -16.09 -13.06
CA ALA A 181 -11.89 -16.08 -14.53
C ALA A 181 -10.47 -16.27 -15.12
N ASN A 182 -9.43 -15.90 -14.38
CA ASN A 182 -8.03 -16.06 -14.75
C ASN A 182 -7.38 -17.19 -13.92
N GLY A 183 -7.21 -18.36 -14.50
CA GLY A 183 -6.52 -19.51 -13.91
C GLY A 183 -7.38 -20.48 -13.08
N ALA A 184 -8.66 -20.18 -12.82
CA ALA A 184 -9.58 -21.05 -12.07
C ALA A 184 -11.02 -20.99 -12.65
N LYS A 185 -11.16 -21.12 -13.96
CA LYS A 185 -12.42 -20.90 -14.71
C LYS A 185 -13.58 -21.75 -14.23
N ASP A 186 -13.33 -22.96 -13.77
CA ASP A 186 -14.35 -23.88 -13.24
C ASP A 186 -15.04 -23.34 -11.98
N HIS A 187 -14.40 -22.39 -11.29
CA HIS A 187 -14.93 -21.71 -10.10
C HIS A 187 -15.50 -20.32 -10.42
N TYR A 188 -15.51 -19.91 -11.68
CA TYR A 188 -16.15 -18.67 -12.12
C TYR A 188 -17.65 -18.94 -12.34
N GLY A 189 -18.45 -18.76 -11.28
CA GLY A 189 -19.87 -19.08 -11.30
C GLY A 189 -20.76 -17.85 -11.53
N PHE A 190 -21.81 -18.04 -12.35
CA PHE A 190 -22.88 -17.05 -12.56
C PHE A 190 -23.94 -17.03 -11.43
N GLY A 191 -23.63 -17.64 -10.26
CA GLY A 191 -24.58 -17.82 -9.16
C GLY A 191 -25.08 -16.56 -8.45
N ASN A 192 -24.69 -15.36 -8.88
CA ASN A 192 -25.19 -14.11 -8.36
C ASN A 192 -25.83 -13.28 -9.47
N VAL A 193 -27.13 -13.03 -9.38
CA VAL A 193 -27.97 -12.31 -10.36
C VAL A 193 -27.46 -10.92 -10.73
N ALA A 194 -26.55 -10.34 -9.93
CA ALA A 194 -25.90 -9.05 -10.19
C ALA A 194 -24.62 -9.16 -11.05
N ARG A 195 -24.27 -10.33 -11.58
CA ARG A 195 -23.01 -10.54 -12.32
C ARG A 195 -23.30 -10.86 -13.79
N TYR A 196 -23.20 -9.81 -14.63
CA TYR A 196 -23.38 -9.88 -16.07
C TYR A 196 -22.07 -9.86 -16.86
N GLU A 197 -20.91 -9.80 -16.20
CA GLU A 197 -19.63 -9.72 -16.90
C GLU A 197 -19.21 -11.09 -17.43
N ASP A 198 -18.85 -11.14 -18.71
CA ASP A 198 -18.23 -12.31 -19.32
C ASP A 198 -16.78 -12.51 -18.79
N VAL A 199 -16.20 -13.68 -19.06
CA VAL A 199 -14.83 -14.04 -18.60
C VAL A 199 -13.79 -13.02 -19.08
N LYS A 200 -13.92 -12.50 -20.29
CA LYS A 200 -12.96 -11.55 -20.88
C LYS A 200 -13.03 -10.21 -20.15
N THR A 201 -14.21 -9.67 -20.00
CA THR A 201 -14.47 -8.41 -19.28
C THR A 201 -14.02 -8.50 -17.82
N ALA A 202 -14.25 -9.65 -17.16
CA ALA A 202 -13.78 -9.88 -15.79
C ALA A 202 -12.24 -9.83 -15.67
N ILE A 203 -11.53 -10.44 -16.64
CA ILE A 203 -10.06 -10.41 -16.68
C ILE A 203 -9.55 -8.99 -16.98
N GLU A 204 -10.17 -8.28 -17.91
CA GLU A 204 -9.80 -6.88 -18.23
C GLU A 204 -9.99 -5.97 -17.01
N ARG A 205 -11.10 -6.12 -16.29
CA ARG A 205 -11.37 -5.38 -15.06
C ARG A 205 -10.37 -5.71 -13.96
N ASP A 206 -10.07 -6.98 -13.77
CA ASP A 206 -9.09 -7.45 -12.80
C ASP A 206 -7.69 -6.85 -13.08
N ASN A 207 -7.26 -6.86 -14.33
CA ASN A 207 -6.01 -6.24 -14.77
C ASN A 207 -6.02 -4.72 -14.54
N ALA A 208 -7.12 -4.04 -14.81
CA ALA A 208 -7.24 -2.59 -14.57
C ALA A 208 -7.12 -2.26 -13.07
N LEU A 209 -7.72 -3.08 -12.19
CA LEU A 209 -7.58 -2.96 -10.74
C LEU A 209 -6.13 -3.18 -10.28
N MET A 210 -5.45 -4.21 -10.77
CA MET A 210 -4.03 -4.41 -10.46
C MET A 210 -3.18 -3.20 -10.86
N TRP A 211 -3.44 -2.65 -12.06
CA TRP A 211 -2.72 -1.47 -12.54
C TRP A 211 -2.99 -0.22 -11.71
N ALA A 212 -4.20 -0.01 -11.25
CA ALA A 212 -4.54 1.14 -10.39
C ALA A 212 -3.69 1.17 -9.12
N TRP A 213 -3.37 0.01 -8.55
CA TRP A 213 -2.57 -0.13 -7.34
C TRP A 213 -1.07 -0.31 -7.58
N THR A 214 -0.63 -0.52 -8.84
CA THR A 214 0.80 -0.69 -9.15
C THR A 214 1.60 0.53 -8.69
N GLY A 215 2.63 0.26 -7.90
CA GLY A 215 3.45 1.30 -7.25
C GLY A 215 3.15 1.48 -5.77
N HIS A 216 2.08 0.93 -5.22
CA HIS A 216 1.89 0.89 -3.76
C HIS A 216 3.08 0.18 -3.09
N PRO A 217 3.62 0.69 -1.96
CA PRO A 217 4.79 0.10 -1.28
C PRO A 217 4.65 -1.38 -0.97
N HIS A 218 3.43 -1.81 -0.67
CA HIS A 218 3.09 -3.16 -0.24
C HIS A 218 1.85 -3.65 -0.99
N LEU A 219 2.00 -3.89 -2.30
CA LEU A 219 0.98 -4.53 -3.13
C LEU A 219 1.29 -6.01 -3.25
N PHE A 220 0.41 -6.86 -2.74
CA PHE A 220 0.49 -8.32 -2.83
C PHE A 220 -0.56 -8.85 -3.80
N ILE A 221 -0.11 -9.55 -4.82
CA ILE A 221 -0.98 -10.15 -5.83
C ILE A 221 -1.09 -11.64 -5.54
N ILE A 222 -2.30 -12.11 -5.21
CA ILE A 222 -2.60 -13.50 -4.92
C ILE A 222 -3.27 -14.10 -6.15
N ASN A 223 -2.49 -14.76 -6.98
CA ASN A 223 -2.97 -15.36 -8.22
C ASN A 223 -3.49 -16.80 -8.02
N ASN A 224 -4.14 -17.34 -9.06
CA ASN A 224 -4.69 -18.67 -9.03
C ASN A 224 -3.70 -19.74 -9.55
N THR A 225 -2.59 -19.34 -10.17
CA THR A 225 -1.60 -20.25 -10.76
C THR A 225 -0.59 -20.78 -9.76
N ASP A 226 -0.39 -20.06 -8.65
CA ASP A 226 0.57 -20.39 -7.59
C ASP A 226 -0.11 -21.10 -6.40
N VAL A 227 -1.33 -21.57 -6.60
CA VAL A 227 -2.13 -22.27 -5.60
C VAL A 227 -2.82 -23.48 -6.25
N THR A 228 -3.01 -24.54 -5.47
CA THR A 228 -3.68 -25.75 -5.94
C THR A 228 -5.15 -25.83 -5.50
N SER A 229 -5.55 -24.96 -4.55
CA SER A 229 -6.92 -24.89 -4.05
C SER A 229 -7.28 -23.48 -3.60
N PHE A 230 -8.58 -23.24 -3.44
CA PHE A 230 -9.07 -21.98 -2.90
C PHE A 230 -8.64 -21.77 -1.43
N GLU A 231 -8.56 -22.84 -0.63
CA GLU A 231 -8.05 -22.76 0.74
C GLU A 231 -6.61 -22.26 0.77
N GLN A 232 -5.74 -22.74 -0.12
CA GLN A 232 -4.37 -22.23 -0.22
C GLN A 232 -4.32 -20.76 -0.58
N LYS A 233 -5.23 -20.30 -1.47
CA LYS A 233 -5.36 -18.88 -1.81
C LYS A 233 -5.71 -18.05 -0.57
N VAL A 234 -6.69 -18.51 0.22
CA VAL A 234 -7.09 -17.85 1.47
C VAL A 234 -5.96 -17.87 2.50
N GLN A 235 -5.22 -18.98 2.64
CA GLN A 235 -4.06 -19.07 3.52
C GLN A 235 -2.94 -18.10 3.12
N LYS A 236 -2.69 -17.92 1.82
CA LYS A 236 -1.75 -16.89 1.35
C LYS A 236 -2.21 -15.49 1.74
N CYS A 237 -3.50 -15.16 1.59
CA CYS A 237 -4.03 -13.87 2.05
C CYS A 237 -3.82 -13.68 3.56
N LEU A 238 -4.17 -14.68 4.36
CA LEU A 238 -3.95 -14.66 5.82
C LEU A 238 -2.48 -14.40 6.14
N SER A 239 -1.57 -15.12 5.50
CA SER A 239 -0.13 -14.98 5.73
C SER A 239 0.37 -13.56 5.45
N GLN A 240 -0.14 -12.89 4.40
CA GLN A 240 0.20 -11.49 4.12
C GLN A 240 -0.29 -10.55 5.22
N VAL A 241 -1.52 -10.75 5.70
CA VAL A 241 -2.08 -9.98 6.81
C VAL A 241 -1.25 -10.18 8.08
N LEU A 242 -0.94 -11.45 8.44
CA LEU A 242 -0.17 -11.77 9.63
C LEU A 242 1.22 -11.12 9.62
N MET A 243 1.86 -11.06 8.45
CA MET A 243 3.13 -10.35 8.29
C MET A 243 2.99 -8.88 8.71
N PHE A 244 1.91 -8.20 8.27
CA PHE A 244 1.69 -6.78 8.59
C PHE A 244 1.37 -6.53 10.05
N ILE A 245 0.57 -7.38 10.67
CA ILE A 245 0.25 -7.25 12.11
C ILE A 245 1.38 -7.76 13.01
N GLY A 246 2.54 -8.12 12.43
CA GLY A 246 3.74 -8.49 13.17
C GLY A 246 3.72 -9.88 13.78
N GLN A 247 2.89 -10.79 13.26
CA GLN A 247 2.88 -12.19 13.67
C GLN A 247 3.98 -12.99 12.96
N ASP A 248 4.39 -14.08 13.58
CA ASP A 248 5.40 -14.98 13.00
C ASP A 248 4.82 -15.74 11.80
N ILE A 249 5.50 -15.59 10.66
CA ILE A 249 5.21 -16.33 9.45
C ILE A 249 6.46 -17.06 8.99
N PRO A 250 6.32 -18.31 8.54
CA PRO A 250 7.48 -19.13 8.18
C PRO A 250 8.09 -18.78 6.82
N PHE A 251 7.53 -17.80 6.08
CA PHE A 251 7.92 -17.55 4.69
C PHE A 251 8.47 -16.13 4.50
N GLN A 252 9.48 -16.02 3.65
CA GLN A 252 10.00 -14.76 3.16
C GLN A 252 9.16 -14.32 1.95
N TYR A 253 8.58 -13.11 2.02
CA TYR A 253 7.63 -12.62 1.01
C TYR A 253 8.21 -11.63 0.01
N PHE A 254 9.50 -11.42 0.04
CA PHE A 254 10.17 -10.64 -0.99
C PHE A 254 11.52 -11.24 -1.33
N LYS A 255 11.94 -10.99 -2.57
CA LYS A 255 13.30 -11.26 -3.03
C LYS A 255 13.91 -9.96 -3.53
N LYS A 256 15.23 -9.84 -3.34
CA LYS A 256 15.99 -8.66 -3.72
C LYS A 256 17.24 -9.09 -4.49
N PHE A 257 17.39 -8.54 -5.69
CA PHE A 257 18.51 -8.87 -6.56
C PHE A 257 19.30 -7.61 -6.92
N LEU A 258 20.62 -7.72 -6.91
CA LEU A 258 21.49 -6.77 -7.61
C LEU A 258 21.36 -7.07 -9.10
N VAL A 259 21.05 -6.04 -9.91
CA VAL A 259 20.75 -6.23 -11.33
C VAL A 259 21.44 -5.19 -12.22
N THR A 260 21.58 -5.51 -13.50
CA THR A 260 21.83 -4.54 -14.57
C THR A 260 20.67 -4.50 -15.54
N VAL A 261 20.43 -3.34 -16.13
CA VAL A 261 19.33 -3.10 -17.07
C VAL A 261 19.90 -2.78 -18.43
N LYS A 262 19.51 -3.56 -19.46
CA LYS A 262 20.02 -3.40 -20.85
C LYS A 262 19.32 -2.29 -21.60
N SER A 263 18.05 -2.03 -21.29
CA SER A 263 17.24 -0.96 -21.91
C SER A 263 16.18 -0.49 -20.92
N PRO A 264 15.73 0.78 -20.99
CA PRO A 264 14.71 1.32 -20.12
C PRO A 264 13.44 0.45 -20.09
N LEU A 265 12.93 0.16 -18.89
CA LEU A 265 11.73 -0.68 -18.72
C LEU A 265 10.48 -0.02 -19.26
N GLU A 266 10.41 1.31 -19.17
CA GLU A 266 9.28 2.13 -19.62
C GLU A 266 8.99 1.98 -21.12
N GLN A 267 9.97 1.53 -21.91
CA GLN A 267 9.80 1.23 -23.34
C GLN A 267 9.13 -0.13 -23.60
N SER A 268 9.21 -1.05 -22.64
CA SER A 268 8.75 -2.45 -22.80
C SER A 268 7.54 -2.78 -21.95
N PHE A 269 7.32 -2.01 -20.88
CA PHE A 269 6.26 -2.26 -19.91
C PHE A 269 5.51 -0.98 -19.56
N ARG A 270 4.24 -1.12 -19.24
CA ARG A 270 3.52 -0.08 -18.52
C ARG A 270 4.14 0.03 -17.14
N CYS A 271 4.57 1.23 -16.74
CA CYS A 271 5.30 1.44 -15.49
C CYS A 271 4.68 2.58 -14.67
N THR A 272 4.73 2.44 -13.36
CA THR A 272 4.53 3.55 -12.42
C THR A 272 5.88 3.97 -11.87
N VAL A 273 6.24 5.24 -12.08
CA VAL A 273 7.52 5.79 -11.62
C VAL A 273 7.28 6.57 -10.33
N VAL A 274 8.13 6.34 -9.33
CA VAL A 274 8.07 7.01 -8.03
C VAL A 274 9.48 7.37 -7.58
N GLU A 275 9.70 8.61 -7.18
CA GLU A 275 10.91 9.04 -6.49
C GLU A 275 10.73 8.88 -4.98
N VAL A 276 11.73 8.35 -4.32
CA VAL A 276 11.73 8.13 -2.87
C VAL A 276 13.01 8.67 -2.28
N THR A 277 12.88 9.50 -1.27
CA THR A 277 14.01 9.97 -0.44
C THR A 277 13.80 9.50 0.99
N ASP A 278 14.72 8.68 1.50
CA ASP A 278 14.77 8.29 2.91
C ASP A 278 15.83 9.13 3.62
N THR A 279 15.45 9.82 4.69
CA THR A 279 16.35 10.56 5.56
C THR A 279 16.32 9.95 6.97
N PHE A 280 17.45 9.44 7.42
CA PHE A 280 17.60 8.81 8.73
C PHE A 280 17.74 9.86 9.83
N LEU A 281 17.06 9.62 10.95
CA LEU A 281 17.05 10.49 12.11
C LEU A 281 17.90 9.91 13.23
N VAL A 282 18.41 10.78 14.11
CA VAL A 282 19.15 10.38 15.31
C VAL A 282 18.19 9.67 16.27
N THR A 283 18.59 8.51 16.76
CA THR A 283 17.87 7.77 17.79
C THR A 283 18.73 7.58 19.02
N LYS A 284 18.12 7.59 20.21
CA LYS A 284 18.79 7.26 21.48
C LYS A 284 18.85 5.75 21.72
N ASP A 285 17.93 5.01 21.12
CA ASP A 285 17.79 3.56 21.21
C ASP A 285 18.59 2.90 20.07
N ARG A 286 19.55 2.03 20.41
CA ARG A 286 20.41 1.35 19.42
C ARG A 286 19.67 0.30 18.60
N ASP A 287 18.57 -0.21 19.14
CA ASP A 287 17.71 -1.21 18.48
C ASP A 287 16.57 -0.58 17.68
N MET A 288 16.61 0.74 17.49
CA MET A 288 15.62 1.50 16.75
C MET A 288 16.25 2.24 15.57
N LEU A 289 15.62 2.13 14.43
CA LEU A 289 15.86 2.98 13.26
C LEU A 289 14.67 3.89 13.06
N ASP A 290 14.93 5.18 12.97
CA ASP A 290 13.91 6.20 12.70
C ASP A 290 14.30 6.93 11.42
N ARG A 291 13.35 7.05 10.49
CA ARG A 291 13.55 7.77 9.24
C ARG A 291 12.28 8.45 8.78
N VAL A 292 12.46 9.54 8.09
CA VAL A 292 11.39 10.17 7.33
C VAL A 292 11.57 9.89 5.85
N GLN A 293 10.46 9.67 5.17
CA GLN A 293 10.43 9.35 3.75
C GLN A 293 9.58 10.40 3.02
N LYS A 294 10.14 10.97 1.95
CA LYS A 294 9.42 11.72 0.94
C LYS A 294 9.25 10.80 -0.27
N ARG A 295 8.00 10.61 -0.72
CA ARG A 295 7.68 9.72 -1.81
C ARG A 295 6.71 10.38 -2.78
N GLY A 296 6.97 10.32 -4.07
CA GLY A 296 6.10 10.90 -5.09
C GLY A 296 6.78 11.13 -6.41
N LEU A 297 6.22 12.00 -7.22
CA LEU A 297 6.80 12.41 -8.50
C LEU A 297 6.45 13.87 -8.78
N GLN A 298 7.39 14.62 -9.35
CA GLN A 298 7.24 16.03 -9.72
C GLN A 298 6.78 16.93 -8.56
N THR A 299 5.50 17.32 -8.54
CA THR A 299 4.90 18.19 -7.51
C THR A 299 4.07 17.45 -6.48
N SER A 300 3.81 16.16 -6.70
CA SER A 300 2.90 15.35 -5.87
C SER A 300 3.69 14.42 -4.96
N TYR A 301 3.75 14.76 -3.67
CA TYR A 301 4.49 13.97 -2.67
C TYR A 301 3.63 13.63 -1.47
N VAL A 302 3.87 12.47 -0.91
CA VAL A 302 3.45 12.06 0.44
C VAL A 302 4.67 11.96 1.34
N TYR A 303 4.47 12.26 2.62
CA TYR A 303 5.51 12.24 3.63
C TYR A 303 5.13 11.26 4.72
N MET A 304 6.07 10.38 5.05
CA MET A 304 5.88 9.32 6.02
C MET A 304 7.02 9.33 7.03
N ARG A 305 6.73 8.98 8.28
CA ARG A 305 7.74 8.61 9.25
C ARG A 305 7.69 7.11 9.47
N LEU A 306 8.84 6.46 9.40
CA LEU A 306 8.99 5.02 9.55
C LEU A 306 9.91 4.76 10.74
N ILE A 307 9.37 4.04 11.73
CA ILE A 307 10.11 3.62 12.93
C ILE A 307 10.24 2.10 12.87
N GLU A 308 11.48 1.63 12.78
CA GLU A 308 11.81 0.20 12.84
C GLU A 308 12.40 -0.07 14.21
N LYS A 309 11.77 -0.94 14.99
CA LYS A 309 12.23 -1.33 16.32
C LYS A 309 12.36 -2.85 16.40
N ARG A 310 13.48 -3.29 17.00
CA ARG A 310 13.66 -4.72 17.27
C ARG A 310 12.73 -5.14 18.41
N ASP A 311 11.90 -6.13 18.14
CA ASP A 311 11.09 -6.77 19.18
C ASP A 311 11.98 -7.77 19.94
N GLU A 312 12.20 -7.50 21.23
CA GLU A 312 13.06 -8.34 22.08
C GLU A 312 12.50 -9.75 22.25
N GLN A 313 11.18 -9.92 22.26
CA GLN A 313 10.53 -11.21 22.46
C GLN A 313 10.58 -12.07 21.19
N GLN A 314 10.38 -11.45 20.02
CA GLN A 314 10.31 -12.15 18.74
C GLN A 314 11.61 -12.08 17.93
N LYS A 315 12.63 -11.33 18.37
CA LYS A 315 13.89 -11.09 17.65
C LYS A 315 13.72 -10.54 16.22
N LYS A 316 12.58 -9.91 15.94
CA LYS A 316 12.22 -9.36 14.62
C LYS A 316 12.16 -7.84 14.65
N MET A 317 12.34 -7.25 13.46
CA MET A 317 12.15 -5.81 13.26
C MET A 317 10.66 -5.53 13.02
N ARG A 318 10.04 -4.73 13.88
CA ARG A 318 8.69 -4.18 13.67
C ARG A 318 8.82 -2.83 13.02
N ILE A 319 8.07 -2.62 11.94
CA ILE A 319 8.00 -1.35 11.23
C ILE A 319 6.66 -0.70 11.56
N GLN A 320 6.72 0.53 12.07
CA GLN A 320 5.58 1.41 12.21
C GLN A 320 5.71 2.54 11.20
N GLN A 321 4.66 2.84 10.45
CA GLN A 321 4.67 3.96 9.53
C GLN A 321 3.51 4.90 9.84
N PHE A 322 3.79 6.21 9.75
CA PHE A 322 2.81 7.25 10.02
C PHE A 322 2.87 8.29 8.91
N PRO A 323 1.72 8.70 8.34
CA PRO A 323 1.70 9.89 7.50
C PRO A 323 2.03 11.12 8.36
N ILE A 324 2.87 11.99 7.84
CA ILE A 324 3.24 13.26 8.47
C ILE A 324 3.00 14.42 7.52
N SER A 325 2.88 15.61 8.05
CA SER A 325 2.74 16.80 7.22
C SER A 325 4.07 17.17 6.53
N CYS A 326 3.98 17.94 5.44
CA CYS A 326 5.14 18.50 4.76
C CYS A 326 6.02 19.33 5.73
N SER A 327 5.39 20.18 6.57
CA SER A 327 6.11 20.98 7.57
C SER A 327 6.86 20.12 8.57
N GLU A 328 6.21 19.09 9.12
CA GLU A 328 6.84 18.17 10.07
C GLU A 328 8.01 17.40 9.44
N TYR A 329 7.89 16.99 8.17
CA TYR A 329 8.99 16.36 7.44
C TYR A 329 10.22 17.25 7.37
N PHE A 330 10.06 18.52 6.96
CA PHE A 330 11.19 19.44 6.85
C PHE A 330 11.76 19.83 8.22
N GLU A 331 10.93 19.95 9.23
CA GLU A 331 11.37 20.21 10.60
C GLU A 331 12.22 19.05 11.15
N LEU A 332 11.78 17.82 10.99
CA LEU A 332 12.55 16.62 11.39
C LEU A 332 13.86 16.50 10.61
N CYS A 333 13.85 16.79 9.31
CA CYS A 333 15.08 16.83 8.52
C CYS A 333 16.06 17.92 8.98
N ALA A 334 15.57 19.08 9.42
CA ALA A 334 16.43 20.17 9.87
C ALA A 334 17.03 19.93 11.27
N GLN A 335 16.27 19.34 12.18
CA GLN A 335 16.61 19.25 13.59
C GLN A 335 17.19 17.90 14.04
N CYS A 336 16.80 16.81 13.37
CA CYS A 336 17.02 15.46 13.88
C CYS A 336 17.82 14.55 12.92
N ILE A 337 18.42 15.08 11.85
CA ILE A 337 19.14 14.26 10.86
C ILE A 337 20.36 13.55 11.47
N ASP A 338 20.51 12.26 11.18
CA ASP A 338 21.71 11.49 11.52
C ASP A 338 22.89 11.91 10.63
N GLN A 339 23.87 12.60 11.21
CA GLN A 339 25.05 13.11 10.50
C GLN A 339 26.00 12.02 9.98
N HIS A 340 25.88 10.78 10.47
CA HIS A 340 26.70 9.64 10.02
C HIS A 340 26.11 8.95 8.79
N ARG A 341 24.90 9.32 8.43
CA ARG A 341 24.19 8.80 7.25
C ARG A 341 23.89 9.91 6.26
N ARG A 342 23.83 9.53 5.01
CA ARG A 342 23.33 10.40 3.94
C ARG A 342 21.86 10.05 3.64
N PRO A 343 21.08 10.99 3.15
CA PRO A 343 19.80 10.65 2.56
C PRO A 343 19.99 9.67 1.40
N ILE A 344 19.10 8.69 1.28
CA ILE A 344 19.04 7.79 0.14
C ILE A 344 17.99 8.28 -0.82
N VAL A 345 18.43 8.77 -1.98
CA VAL A 345 17.55 9.12 -3.09
C VAL A 345 17.50 7.94 -4.05
N ARG A 346 16.29 7.51 -4.41
CA ARG A 346 16.08 6.43 -5.35
C ARG A 346 14.92 6.71 -6.30
N LYS A 347 15.08 6.30 -7.56
CA LYS A 347 13.98 6.18 -8.51
C LYS A 347 13.46 4.75 -8.44
N ARG A 348 12.17 4.59 -8.28
CA ARG A 348 11.48 3.30 -8.36
C ARG A 348 10.67 3.23 -9.64
N VAL A 349 10.88 2.19 -10.43
CA VAL A 349 10.07 1.85 -11.59
C VAL A 349 9.30 0.57 -11.24
N CYS A 350 8.00 0.72 -10.99
CA CYS A 350 7.11 -0.35 -10.58
C CYS A 350 6.34 -0.86 -11.78
N PHE A 351 6.34 -2.16 -12.02
CA PHE A 351 5.66 -2.80 -13.14
C PHE A 351 5.20 -4.21 -12.78
N LEU A 352 4.30 -4.75 -13.58
CA LEU A 352 3.79 -6.11 -13.42
C LEU A 352 4.47 -7.04 -14.45
N TYR A 353 4.96 -8.19 -13.97
CA TYR A 353 5.52 -9.22 -14.81
C TYR A 353 5.12 -10.61 -14.30
N HIS A 354 4.39 -11.38 -15.12
CA HIS A 354 3.83 -12.69 -14.73
C HIS A 354 3.04 -12.64 -13.41
N HIS A 355 2.20 -11.62 -13.22
CA HIS A 355 1.40 -11.34 -12.01
C HIS A 355 2.18 -11.04 -10.73
N ASP A 356 3.51 -10.92 -10.79
CA ASP A 356 4.31 -10.41 -9.69
C ASP A 356 4.52 -8.90 -9.86
N GLN A 357 4.40 -8.13 -8.78
CA GLN A 357 4.88 -6.75 -8.79
C GLN A 357 6.39 -6.75 -8.69
N MET A 358 7.04 -6.19 -9.68
CA MET A 358 8.47 -5.94 -9.70
C MET A 358 8.75 -4.46 -9.50
N VAL A 359 9.70 -4.16 -8.62
CA VAL A 359 10.13 -2.79 -8.32
C VAL A 359 11.62 -2.67 -8.61
N LEU A 360 11.95 -2.00 -9.70
CA LEU A 360 13.33 -1.65 -10.01
C LEU A 360 13.69 -0.38 -9.26
N GLU A 361 14.66 -0.45 -8.36
CA GLU A 361 15.14 0.66 -7.54
C GLU A 361 16.54 1.07 -8.01
N THR A 362 16.68 2.27 -8.59
CA THR A 362 17.98 2.87 -8.85
C THR A 362 18.32 3.82 -7.72
N LEU A 363 19.33 3.49 -6.92
CA LEU A 363 19.82 4.30 -5.80
C LEU A 363 20.96 5.18 -6.27
N TYR A 364 20.83 6.49 -6.04
CA TYR A 364 21.87 7.49 -6.37
C TYR A 364 22.80 7.68 -5.17
N LEU A 365 24.07 7.37 -5.38
CA LEU A 365 25.11 7.40 -4.38
C LEU A 365 26.05 8.59 -4.58
N ASP A 366 26.99 8.78 -3.62
CA ASP A 366 27.99 9.86 -3.74
C ASP A 366 28.87 9.69 -4.97
N LYS A 367 29.36 10.82 -5.49
CA LYS A 367 30.27 10.91 -6.65
C LYS A 367 29.66 10.34 -7.97
N GLY A 368 28.35 10.47 -8.13
CA GLY A 368 27.66 10.03 -9.34
C GLY A 368 27.58 8.51 -9.54
N ARG A 369 27.89 7.73 -8.50
CA ARG A 369 27.71 6.28 -8.55
C ARG A 369 26.23 5.93 -8.33
N GLU A 370 25.80 4.86 -8.93
CA GLU A 370 24.46 4.33 -8.76
C GLU A 370 24.50 2.80 -8.66
N ILE A 371 23.53 2.25 -7.95
CA ILE A 371 23.28 0.81 -7.92
C ILE A 371 21.82 0.56 -8.26
N THR A 372 21.58 -0.54 -8.95
CA THR A 372 20.21 -0.94 -9.33
C THR A 372 19.86 -2.26 -8.67
N LEU A 373 18.77 -2.24 -7.93
CA LEU A 373 18.23 -3.38 -7.24
C LEU A 373 16.84 -3.69 -7.81
N LEU A 374 16.53 -4.98 -7.95
CA LEU A 374 15.18 -5.44 -8.28
C LEU A 374 14.57 -6.08 -7.03
N ARG A 375 13.45 -5.54 -6.57
CA ARG A 375 12.64 -6.12 -5.49
C ARG A 375 11.40 -6.74 -6.09
N ILE A 376 11.05 -7.93 -5.61
CA ILE A 376 9.89 -8.69 -6.06
C ILE A 376 9.15 -9.16 -4.81
N GLU A 377 7.85 -8.83 -4.71
CA GLU A 377 6.96 -9.36 -3.67
C GLU A 377 6.48 -10.74 -4.09
N THR A 378 7.11 -11.79 -3.57
CA THR A 378 6.83 -13.16 -3.99
C THR A 378 7.20 -14.19 -2.93
N THR A 379 6.52 -15.32 -2.94
CA THR A 379 6.88 -16.50 -2.13
C THR A 379 7.71 -17.52 -2.92
N LYS A 380 7.96 -17.27 -4.22
CA LYS A 380 8.74 -18.16 -5.08
C LYS A 380 10.19 -18.24 -4.62
N GLN A 381 10.83 -19.39 -4.84
CA GLN A 381 12.28 -19.50 -4.66
C GLN A 381 13.00 -18.68 -5.74
N ALA A 382 14.23 -18.23 -5.43
CA ALA A 382 14.99 -17.39 -6.35
C ALA A 382 15.18 -18.03 -7.74
N GLY A 383 15.33 -19.35 -7.83
CA GLY A 383 15.49 -20.11 -9.07
C GLY A 383 14.21 -20.19 -9.93
N ASP A 384 13.03 -19.97 -9.33
CA ASP A 384 11.74 -20.06 -10.02
C ASP A 384 11.27 -18.69 -10.55
N ILE A 385 12.02 -17.64 -10.23
CA ILE A 385 11.68 -16.27 -10.64
C ILE A 385 12.10 -16.04 -12.09
N LYS A 386 11.15 -15.66 -12.93
CA LYS A 386 11.40 -15.27 -14.31
C LYS A 386 11.68 -13.77 -14.37
N PHE A 387 12.78 -13.39 -15.00
CA PHE A 387 13.14 -11.99 -15.22
C PHE A 387 12.77 -11.54 -16.63
N PRO A 388 12.39 -10.26 -16.81
CA PRO A 388 12.28 -9.66 -18.13
C PRO A 388 13.62 -9.76 -18.89
N LYS A 389 13.57 -9.89 -20.22
CA LYS A 389 14.77 -10.05 -21.08
C LYS A 389 15.78 -8.89 -20.98
N ASN A 390 15.31 -7.70 -20.59
CA ASN A 390 16.13 -6.51 -20.43
C ASN A 390 16.71 -6.34 -19.01
N ILE A 391 16.42 -7.25 -18.08
CA ILE A 391 17.01 -7.29 -16.74
C ILE A 391 17.94 -8.50 -16.62
N VAL A 392 19.15 -8.27 -16.15
CA VAL A 392 20.12 -9.31 -15.84
C VAL A 392 20.37 -9.32 -14.35
N ALA A 393 19.96 -10.39 -13.65
CA ALA A 393 20.27 -10.59 -12.25
C ALA A 393 21.75 -10.95 -12.09
N LEU A 394 22.44 -10.20 -11.24
CA LEU A 394 23.86 -10.41 -10.94
C LEU A 394 24.01 -11.29 -9.70
N ARG A 395 23.26 -10.98 -8.64
CA ARG A 395 23.33 -11.67 -7.35
C ARG A 395 22.00 -11.55 -6.61
N ASP A 396 21.58 -12.61 -5.95
CA ASP A 396 20.53 -12.55 -4.91
C ASP A 396 21.14 -11.90 -3.65
N VAL A 397 20.58 -10.77 -3.26
CA VAL A 397 21.00 -9.99 -2.08
C VAL A 397 19.90 -9.91 -1.03
N THR A 398 18.95 -10.83 -1.09
CA THR A 398 17.77 -10.84 -0.22
C THR A 398 18.15 -10.82 1.26
N ASP A 399 19.07 -11.70 1.66
CA ASP A 399 19.51 -11.87 3.05
C ASP A 399 20.83 -11.18 3.34
N ASP A 400 21.38 -10.40 2.41
CA ASP A 400 22.62 -9.67 2.59
C ASP A 400 22.39 -8.36 3.37
N PRO A 401 22.84 -8.27 4.63
CA PRO A 401 22.67 -7.07 5.45
C PRO A 401 23.37 -5.85 4.85
N GLY A 402 24.41 -6.03 4.04
CA GLY A 402 25.12 -4.95 3.35
C GLY A 402 24.23 -4.15 2.41
N PHE A 403 23.15 -4.75 1.92
CA PHE A 403 22.15 -4.12 1.05
C PHE A 403 20.92 -3.59 1.79
N ALA A 404 20.92 -3.58 3.12
CA ALA A 404 19.90 -2.90 3.90
C ALA A 404 20.02 -1.37 3.74
N SER A 405 18.89 -0.67 3.59
CA SER A 405 18.90 0.79 3.32
C SER A 405 19.70 1.59 4.35
N HIS A 406 19.59 1.26 5.63
CA HIS A 406 20.32 1.96 6.71
C HIS A 406 21.84 1.69 6.67
N ILE A 407 22.29 0.59 6.06
CA ILE A 407 23.72 0.29 5.84
C ILE A 407 24.23 1.05 4.62
N ILE A 408 23.49 1.00 3.49
CA ILE A 408 23.85 1.76 2.28
C ILE A 408 23.90 3.27 2.57
N ALA A 409 23.07 3.76 3.50
CA ALA A 409 23.07 5.17 3.92
C ALA A 409 24.33 5.60 4.64
N LYS A 410 25.12 4.71 5.25
CA LYS A 410 26.36 5.08 5.96
C LYS A 410 27.31 5.84 5.03
N LYS A 411 27.85 6.95 5.52
CA LYS A 411 28.91 7.67 4.78
C LYS A 411 30.11 6.75 4.58
N GLY A 412 30.62 6.69 3.37
CA GLY A 412 31.74 5.81 3.01
C GLY A 412 31.34 4.37 2.60
N TRP A 413 30.05 4.04 2.60
CA TRP A 413 29.61 2.73 2.06
C TRP A 413 30.03 2.61 0.57
N VAL A 414 30.57 1.45 0.23
CA VAL A 414 30.98 1.13 -1.15
C VAL A 414 30.47 -0.26 -1.51
N LEU A 415 30.13 -0.44 -2.77
CA LEU A 415 29.79 -1.76 -3.31
C LEU A 415 31.06 -2.61 -3.35
N ASP A 416 30.95 -3.88 -2.98
CA ASP A 416 32.07 -4.81 -3.02
C ASP A 416 32.66 -4.88 -4.46
N PRO A 417 33.98 -4.89 -4.65
CA PRO A 417 34.62 -5.01 -5.97
C PRO A 417 34.15 -6.22 -6.78
N VAL A 418 33.75 -7.31 -6.12
CA VAL A 418 33.19 -8.50 -6.77
C VAL A 418 31.85 -8.18 -7.46
N ASP A 419 31.05 -7.31 -6.85
CA ASP A 419 29.76 -6.89 -7.38
C ASP A 419 29.84 -5.77 -8.43
N GLN A 420 31.04 -5.17 -8.61
CA GLN A 420 31.29 -4.11 -9.60
C GLN A 420 31.64 -4.65 -10.99
N LYS A 421 32.03 -5.92 -11.09
CA LYS A 421 32.39 -6.53 -12.38
C LYS A 421 31.11 -6.96 -13.09
N SER A 422 30.87 -6.40 -14.31
CA SER A 422 29.82 -6.88 -15.22
C SER A 422 29.98 -8.40 -15.43
N PRO A 423 28.93 -9.20 -15.29
CA PRO A 423 29.09 -10.64 -15.39
C PRO A 423 29.22 -11.08 -16.84
N ALA A 424 30.13 -11.99 -17.06
CA ALA A 424 29.86 -13.06 -17.99
C ALA A 424 28.61 -13.81 -17.49
N ALA A 425 27.61 -14.03 -18.37
CA ALA A 425 26.35 -14.64 -18.04
C ALA A 425 26.53 -15.84 -17.07
N VAL A 426 25.86 -15.77 -15.94
CA VAL A 426 25.80 -16.93 -15.02
C VAL A 426 24.92 -17.98 -15.71
N ASP A 427 25.53 -19.04 -16.17
CA ASP A 427 24.87 -20.23 -16.70
C ASP A 427 24.12 -20.91 -15.53
N PRO A 428 22.79 -21.00 -15.56
CA PRO A 428 22.01 -21.60 -14.48
C PRO A 428 22.23 -23.11 -14.35
N SER A 429 23.00 -23.75 -15.24
CA SER A 429 23.19 -25.19 -15.29
C SER A 429 24.37 -25.72 -14.43
N LYS A 430 25.21 -24.85 -13.87
CA LYS A 430 26.29 -25.30 -12.97
C LYS A 430 25.81 -25.44 -11.53
N LYS A 431 25.18 -26.58 -11.23
CA LYS A 431 25.15 -27.14 -9.88
C LYS A 431 26.61 -27.40 -9.43
N LYS A 432 26.97 -26.81 -8.30
CA LYS A 432 28.15 -27.30 -7.58
C LYS A 432 27.79 -28.64 -6.92
N ASP A 433 28.57 -29.66 -7.26
CA ASP A 433 28.64 -30.91 -6.54
C ASP A 433 29.01 -30.71 -5.07
#